data_9d3f3e1c78f43c2c118f9bda4f29b005
#
_entry.id   9d3f3e1c78f43c2c118f9bda4f29b005
#
_cell.length_a   1.000
_cell.length_b   1.000
_cell.length_c   1.000
_cell.angle_alpha   90.00
_cell.angle_beta   90.00
_cell.angle_gamma   90.00
#
_symmetry.space_group_name_H-M   'P 1'
#
loop_
_entity.id
_entity.type
_entity.pdbx_description
1 polymer ?
#
loop_
_entity_poly.entity_id
_entity_poly.type
_entity_poly.pdbx_seq_one_letter_code
_entity_poly.pdbx_strand_id
1 'polypeptide(L)'
;MEIIRKQVLHLSAIPRDLDSVITIDSAKEVDPQSVGMLHADVDKIWDNVIKVYKTGVHPAITVSLRRQGKVIMSRAIGHARGNGPADHANTPKELATPETPMCLFSTSKAVTAVLMHMLAEDGLINVMDPVSFYAPEFARKGKGNITIHQILAHRGGIPGLPKNVSLDTLWDEDATWELLCNVEPIMTDVSKLAYHAITGGFVLERVIRKVTGENINA
;
A
#
# COMPACT_ATOMS: atom_id res chain seq x y z
N MET A 1 -0.30 13.05 -31.25
CA MET A 1 -0.65 12.87 -29.83
C MET A 1 -1.13 11.44 -29.53
N GLU A 2 -1.85 10.79 -30.42
CA GLU A 2 -2.35 9.40 -30.24
C GLU A 2 -1.23 8.32 -30.26
N ILE A 3 -0.19 8.52 -31.08
CA ILE A 3 0.98 7.61 -31.16
C ILE A 3 1.81 7.65 -29.87
N ILE A 4 1.94 8.82 -29.22
CA ILE A 4 2.66 8.98 -27.97
C ILE A 4 1.88 8.33 -26.80
N ARG A 5 0.53 8.38 -26.82
CA ARG A 5 -0.30 7.70 -25.81
C ARG A 5 -0.18 6.17 -25.88
N LYS A 6 -0.06 5.59 -27.08
CA LYS A 6 0.13 4.14 -27.24
C LYS A 6 1.49 3.63 -26.78
N GLN A 7 2.52 4.48 -26.77
CA GLN A 7 3.87 4.09 -26.32
C GLN A 7 4.11 4.25 -24.82
N VAL A 8 3.26 5.03 -24.11
CA VAL A 8 3.48 5.37 -22.67
C VAL A 8 2.49 4.68 -21.74
N LEU A 9 1.32 4.26 -22.24
CA LEU A 9 0.29 3.58 -21.43
C LEU A 9 -0.05 2.24 -22.08
N HIS A 10 0.49 1.16 -21.53
CA HIS A 10 0.04 -0.20 -21.84
C HIS A 10 -1.31 -0.43 -21.15
N LEU A 11 -2.39 -0.18 -21.90
CA LEU A 11 -3.74 -0.38 -21.38
C LEU A 11 -4.15 -1.85 -21.50
N SER A 12 -4.82 -2.35 -20.47
CA SER A 12 -5.44 -3.68 -20.48
C SER A 12 -6.59 -3.74 -21.49
N ALA A 13 -6.76 -4.88 -22.13
CA ALA A 13 -7.87 -5.11 -23.04
C ALA A 13 -9.19 -5.23 -22.27
N ILE A 14 -10.18 -4.42 -22.65
CA ILE A 14 -11.50 -4.43 -22.03
C ILE A 14 -12.45 -5.27 -22.91
N PRO A 15 -13.07 -6.34 -22.39
CA PRO A 15 -14.02 -7.14 -23.15
C PRO A 15 -15.29 -6.35 -23.46
N ARG A 16 -15.97 -6.72 -24.55
CA ARG A 16 -17.27 -6.11 -24.92
C ARG A 16 -18.36 -6.48 -23.92
N ASP A 17 -18.37 -7.75 -23.52
CA ASP A 17 -19.25 -8.27 -22.49
C ASP A 17 -18.53 -8.20 -21.15
N LEU A 18 -18.94 -7.26 -20.29
CA LEU A 18 -18.33 -7.06 -18.97
C LEU A 18 -18.78 -8.10 -17.96
N ASP A 19 -19.97 -8.66 -18.12
CA ASP A 19 -20.49 -9.68 -17.19
C ASP A 19 -19.61 -10.93 -17.21
N SER A 20 -18.96 -11.19 -18.35
CA SER A 20 -18.00 -12.30 -18.50
C SER A 20 -16.74 -12.16 -17.63
N VAL A 21 -16.47 -10.98 -17.07
CA VAL A 21 -15.29 -10.70 -16.26
C VAL A 21 -15.63 -10.14 -14.87
N ILE A 22 -16.90 -10.23 -14.46
CA ILE A 22 -17.37 -9.85 -13.13
C ILE A 22 -17.52 -11.12 -12.27
N THR A 23 -17.02 -11.07 -11.04
CA THR A 23 -17.23 -12.08 -10.03
C THR A 23 -17.78 -11.43 -8.76
N ILE A 24 -18.80 -12.07 -8.17
CA ILE A 24 -19.49 -11.58 -6.98
C ILE A 24 -19.55 -12.71 -5.95
N ASP A 25 -19.10 -12.44 -4.74
CA ASP A 25 -19.29 -13.32 -3.59
C ASP A 25 -20.61 -12.95 -2.88
N SER A 26 -21.71 -13.37 -3.48
CA SER A 26 -23.05 -13.08 -2.95
C SER A 26 -23.33 -13.73 -1.59
N ALA A 27 -22.56 -14.77 -1.21
CA ALA A 27 -22.69 -15.39 0.11
C ALA A 27 -22.18 -14.50 1.24
N LYS A 28 -21.25 -13.60 0.94
CA LYS A 28 -20.72 -12.62 1.91
C LYS A 28 -21.51 -11.32 1.95
N GLU A 29 -22.21 -10.95 0.86
CA GLU A 29 -22.93 -9.69 0.79
C GLU A 29 -24.25 -9.77 1.60
N VAL A 30 -24.45 -8.82 2.52
CA VAL A 30 -25.74 -8.65 3.19
C VAL A 30 -26.60 -7.64 2.44
N ASP A 31 -27.92 -7.69 2.67
CA ASP A 31 -28.83 -6.68 2.18
C ASP A 31 -28.41 -5.27 2.66
N PRO A 32 -28.10 -4.32 1.76
CA PRO A 32 -27.71 -2.96 2.12
C PRO A 32 -28.72 -2.26 3.05
N GLN A 33 -30.00 -2.55 2.93
CA GLN A 33 -31.03 -1.95 3.79
C GLN A 33 -30.85 -2.37 5.25
N SER A 34 -30.30 -3.57 5.52
CA SER A 34 -30.03 -4.05 6.89
C SER A 34 -28.99 -3.20 7.63
N VAL A 35 -28.27 -2.33 6.93
CA VAL A 35 -27.26 -1.41 7.46
C VAL A 35 -27.55 0.05 7.11
N GLY A 36 -28.79 0.34 6.71
CA GLY A 36 -29.25 1.71 6.43
C GLY A 36 -28.68 2.30 5.12
N MET A 37 -28.47 1.48 4.10
CA MET A 37 -28.11 1.92 2.74
C MET A 37 -29.19 1.49 1.75
N LEU A 38 -29.35 2.26 0.67
CA LEU A 38 -30.21 1.89 -0.44
C LEU A 38 -29.43 1.02 -1.44
N HIS A 39 -30.12 0.06 -2.07
CA HIS A 39 -29.55 -0.72 -3.17
C HIS A 39 -29.00 0.20 -4.27
N ALA A 40 -29.76 1.24 -4.64
CA ALA A 40 -29.32 2.21 -5.65
C ALA A 40 -28.00 2.93 -5.32
N ASP A 41 -27.64 3.10 -4.05
CA ASP A 41 -26.36 3.69 -3.67
C ASP A 41 -25.21 2.69 -3.85
N VAL A 42 -25.45 1.43 -3.53
CA VAL A 42 -24.48 0.35 -3.77
C VAL A 42 -24.27 0.16 -5.28
N ASP A 43 -25.35 0.17 -6.06
CA ASP A 43 -25.29 0.08 -7.53
C ASP A 43 -24.47 1.24 -8.13
N LYS A 44 -24.68 2.48 -7.67
CA LYS A 44 -23.89 3.64 -8.11
C LYS A 44 -22.39 3.48 -7.79
N ILE A 45 -22.04 2.90 -6.62
CA ILE A 45 -20.64 2.63 -6.27
C ILE A 45 -20.06 1.63 -7.28
N TRP A 46 -20.77 0.54 -7.54
CA TRP A 46 -20.34 -0.49 -8.48
C TRP A 46 -20.22 0.06 -9.92
N ASP A 47 -21.16 0.85 -10.38
CA ASP A 47 -21.10 1.54 -11.67
C ASP A 47 -19.84 2.40 -11.82
N ASN A 48 -19.42 3.06 -10.76
CA ASN A 48 -18.19 3.85 -10.78
C ASN A 48 -16.94 2.95 -10.83
N VAL A 49 -16.94 1.80 -10.16
CA VAL A 49 -15.86 0.79 -10.30
C VAL A 49 -15.77 0.31 -11.75
N ILE A 50 -16.91 0.00 -12.38
CA ILE A 50 -16.99 -0.38 -13.80
C ILE A 50 -16.42 0.74 -14.70
N LYS A 51 -16.75 2.01 -14.43
CA LYS A 51 -16.20 3.14 -15.19
C LYS A 51 -14.67 3.22 -15.06
N VAL A 52 -14.14 3.01 -13.87
CA VAL A 52 -12.68 2.98 -13.64
C VAL A 52 -12.05 1.81 -14.41
N TYR A 53 -12.62 0.60 -14.34
CA TYR A 53 -12.15 -0.55 -15.10
C TYR A 53 -12.14 -0.29 -16.61
N LYS A 54 -13.18 0.33 -17.15
CA LYS A 54 -13.30 0.68 -18.59
C LYS A 54 -12.21 1.62 -19.08
N THR A 55 -11.47 2.29 -18.19
CA THR A 55 -10.30 3.09 -18.61
C THR A 55 -9.16 2.25 -19.14
N GLY A 56 -9.12 0.95 -18.85
CA GLY A 56 -8.06 0.03 -19.23
C GLY A 56 -6.75 0.22 -18.43
N VAL A 57 -6.71 1.12 -17.46
CA VAL A 57 -5.51 1.36 -16.64
C VAL A 57 -5.22 0.19 -15.71
N HIS A 58 -6.27 -0.52 -15.28
CA HIS A 58 -6.16 -1.64 -14.34
C HIS A 58 -6.63 -2.94 -15.00
N PRO A 59 -5.82 -4.02 -14.98
CA PRO A 59 -6.22 -5.34 -15.51
C PRO A 59 -7.31 -6.00 -14.67
N ALA A 60 -7.38 -5.67 -13.39
CA ALA A 60 -8.41 -6.10 -12.45
C ALA A 60 -8.63 -5.07 -11.34
N ILE A 61 -9.83 -5.09 -10.77
CA ILE A 61 -10.19 -4.33 -9.57
C ILE A 61 -10.96 -5.27 -8.64
N THR A 62 -10.56 -5.35 -7.37
CA THR A 62 -11.32 -6.02 -6.32
C THR A 62 -11.88 -4.98 -5.36
N VAL A 63 -13.10 -5.19 -4.88
CA VAL A 63 -13.78 -4.27 -3.97
C VAL A 63 -14.38 -5.05 -2.80
N SER A 64 -14.05 -4.65 -1.60
CA SER A 64 -14.75 -5.05 -0.37
C SER A 64 -15.24 -3.80 0.34
N LEU A 65 -16.54 -3.61 0.38
CA LEU A 65 -17.18 -2.49 1.07
C LEU A 65 -17.91 -2.99 2.31
N ARG A 66 -17.62 -2.35 3.45
CA ARG A 66 -18.22 -2.70 4.73
C ARG A 66 -18.94 -1.50 5.33
N ARG A 67 -20.05 -1.76 5.98
CA ARG A 67 -20.76 -0.79 6.81
C ARG A 67 -21.25 -1.48 8.08
N GLN A 68 -21.02 -0.85 9.24
CA GLN A 68 -21.35 -1.42 10.55
C GLN A 68 -20.80 -2.85 10.74
N GLY A 69 -19.55 -3.09 10.25
CA GLY A 69 -18.89 -4.39 10.32
C GLY A 69 -19.38 -5.43 9.29
N LYS A 70 -20.51 -5.22 8.62
CA LYS A 70 -21.08 -6.14 7.63
C LYS A 70 -20.59 -5.83 6.22
N VAL A 71 -20.39 -6.86 5.41
CA VAL A 71 -19.97 -6.73 4.00
C VAL A 71 -21.20 -6.45 3.15
N ILE A 72 -21.21 -5.32 2.45
CA ILE A 72 -22.28 -4.91 1.53
C ILE A 72 -21.88 -4.99 0.06
N MET A 73 -20.58 -5.17 -0.21
CA MET A 73 -20.03 -5.45 -1.54
C MET A 73 -18.77 -6.30 -1.39
N SER A 74 -18.71 -7.42 -2.12
CA SER A 74 -17.55 -8.30 -2.23
C SER A 74 -17.47 -8.76 -3.68
N ARG A 75 -16.82 -7.96 -4.51
CA ARG A 75 -16.86 -8.09 -5.98
C ARG A 75 -15.49 -7.88 -6.61
N ALA A 76 -15.30 -8.48 -7.77
CA ALA A 76 -14.15 -8.23 -8.61
C ALA A 76 -14.57 -8.06 -10.06
N ILE A 77 -13.76 -7.34 -10.83
CA ILE A 77 -13.91 -7.19 -12.28
C ILE A 77 -12.53 -7.26 -12.93
N GLY A 78 -12.42 -8.01 -14.02
CA GLY A 78 -11.21 -8.15 -14.83
C GLY A 78 -10.46 -9.45 -14.60
N HIS A 79 -9.18 -9.46 -14.93
CA HIS A 79 -8.33 -10.65 -14.91
C HIS A 79 -7.17 -10.47 -13.95
N ALA A 80 -7.00 -11.42 -13.03
CA ALA A 80 -5.87 -11.50 -12.11
C ALA A 80 -4.55 -11.72 -12.84
N ARG A 81 -4.60 -12.45 -13.97
CA ARG A 81 -3.45 -12.76 -14.83
C ARG A 81 -3.86 -12.78 -16.30
N GLY A 82 -2.87 -12.59 -17.18
CA GLY A 82 -3.02 -12.74 -18.63
C GLY A 82 -3.66 -11.54 -19.35
N ASN A 83 -3.82 -10.41 -18.66
CA ASN A 83 -4.32 -9.16 -19.25
C ASN A 83 -3.52 -7.92 -18.79
N GLY A 84 -2.31 -8.12 -18.31
CA GLY A 84 -1.42 -7.04 -17.90
C GLY A 84 -0.68 -6.39 -19.08
N PRO A 85 0.09 -5.32 -18.81
CA PRO A 85 0.78 -4.56 -19.87
C PRO A 85 1.80 -5.35 -20.68
N ALA A 86 2.37 -6.41 -20.12
CA ALA A 86 3.35 -7.28 -20.76
C ALA A 86 2.75 -8.55 -21.38
N ASP A 87 1.44 -8.76 -21.22
CA ASP A 87 0.77 -9.96 -21.72
C ASP A 87 0.41 -9.83 -23.19
N HIS A 88 0.48 -10.95 -23.92
CA HIS A 88 0.08 -11.05 -25.29
C HIS A 88 -1.41 -11.44 -25.40
N ALA A 89 -2.02 -11.21 -26.56
CA ALA A 89 -3.43 -11.51 -26.81
C ALA A 89 -3.81 -12.97 -26.51
N ASN A 90 -2.87 -13.91 -26.72
CA ASN A 90 -3.05 -15.34 -26.52
C ASN A 90 -2.61 -15.83 -25.14
N THR A 91 -2.16 -14.95 -24.24
CA THR A 91 -1.82 -15.34 -22.87
C THR A 91 -3.08 -15.88 -22.17
N PRO A 92 -3.02 -17.07 -21.54
CA PRO A 92 -4.15 -17.59 -20.78
C PRO A 92 -4.61 -16.59 -19.71
N LYS A 93 -5.91 -16.33 -19.66
CA LYS A 93 -6.49 -15.34 -18.74
C LYS A 93 -7.14 -16.04 -17.56
N GLU A 94 -6.85 -15.55 -16.36
CA GLU A 94 -7.46 -15.99 -15.10
C GLU A 94 -8.31 -14.85 -14.54
N LEU A 95 -9.61 -15.12 -14.28
CA LEU A 95 -10.51 -14.13 -13.71
C LEU A 95 -10.06 -13.69 -12.32
N ALA A 96 -10.23 -12.42 -12.04
CA ALA A 96 -10.10 -11.91 -10.69
C ALA A 96 -11.33 -12.31 -9.86
N THR A 97 -11.11 -12.67 -8.60
CA THR A 97 -12.14 -12.92 -7.59
C THR A 97 -11.96 -11.94 -6.43
N PRO A 98 -12.96 -11.80 -5.54
CA PRO A 98 -12.80 -11.00 -4.31
C PRO A 98 -11.61 -11.43 -3.43
N GLU A 99 -11.19 -12.70 -3.52
CA GLU A 99 -10.05 -13.26 -2.80
C GLU A 99 -8.72 -13.16 -3.54
N THR A 100 -8.71 -12.65 -4.77
CA THR A 100 -7.47 -12.50 -5.53
C THR A 100 -6.50 -11.60 -4.77
N PRO A 101 -5.28 -12.08 -4.44
CA PRO A 101 -4.26 -11.26 -3.81
C PRO A 101 -3.84 -10.10 -4.70
N MET A 102 -3.83 -8.89 -4.16
CA MET A 102 -3.41 -7.68 -4.85
C MET A 102 -2.21 -7.05 -4.16
N CYS A 103 -1.29 -6.53 -4.94
CA CYS A 103 -0.19 -5.74 -4.40
C CYS A 103 -0.75 -4.42 -3.83
N LEU A 104 -0.58 -4.22 -2.52
CA LEU A 104 -1.16 -3.07 -1.82
C LEU A 104 -0.35 -1.79 -1.97
N PHE A 105 0.89 -1.86 -2.46
CA PHE A 105 1.78 -0.70 -2.52
C PHE A 105 1.76 0.09 -1.22
N SER A 106 1.50 1.39 -1.28
CA SER A 106 1.51 2.27 -0.10
C SER A 106 0.42 2.00 0.94
N THR A 107 -0.61 1.23 0.63
CA THR A 107 -1.58 0.77 1.63
C THR A 107 -0.91 -0.15 2.68
N SER A 108 0.22 -0.79 2.35
CA SER A 108 1.05 -1.54 3.30
C SER A 108 1.50 -0.69 4.50
N LYS A 109 1.61 0.64 4.35
CA LYS A 109 1.94 1.54 5.46
C LYS A 109 0.88 1.52 6.57
N ALA A 110 -0.40 1.35 6.19
CA ALA A 110 -1.46 1.22 7.18
C ALA A 110 -1.31 -0.07 8.01
N VAL A 111 -0.91 -1.18 7.36
CA VAL A 111 -0.60 -2.43 8.06
C VAL A 111 0.58 -2.24 9.00
N THR A 112 1.67 -1.64 8.52
CA THR A 112 2.84 -1.33 9.36
C THR A 112 2.45 -0.44 10.55
N ALA A 113 1.60 0.57 10.34
CA ALA A 113 1.13 1.43 11.42
C ALA A 113 0.33 0.65 12.48
N VAL A 114 -0.54 -0.27 12.05
CA VAL A 114 -1.27 -1.16 12.99
C VAL A 114 -0.28 -1.99 13.81
N LEU A 115 0.73 -2.61 13.18
CA LEU A 115 1.76 -3.39 13.90
C LEU A 115 2.50 -2.52 14.93
N MET A 116 2.89 -1.29 14.57
CA MET A 116 3.53 -0.38 15.52
C MET A 116 2.64 -0.05 16.72
N HIS A 117 1.33 0.12 16.49
CA HIS A 117 0.38 0.38 17.59
C HIS A 117 0.14 -0.87 18.45
N MET A 118 0.13 -2.07 17.84
CA MET A 118 0.08 -3.33 18.61
C MET A 118 1.30 -3.47 19.53
N LEU A 119 2.52 -3.21 19.02
CA LEU A 119 3.73 -3.22 19.85
C LEU A 119 3.69 -2.17 20.97
N ALA A 120 3.05 -1.02 20.72
CA ALA A 120 2.85 -0.02 21.76
C ALA A 120 1.82 -0.45 22.81
N GLU A 121 0.75 -1.13 22.41
CA GLU A 121 -0.27 -1.71 23.31
C GLU A 121 0.36 -2.80 24.20
N ASP A 122 1.26 -3.61 23.64
CA ASP A 122 2.02 -4.64 24.37
C ASP A 122 3.14 -4.05 25.25
N GLY A 123 3.33 -2.73 25.24
CA GLY A 123 4.33 -2.04 26.04
C GLY A 123 5.79 -2.23 25.58
N LEU A 124 5.99 -2.77 24.36
CA LEU A 124 7.32 -2.99 23.78
C LEU A 124 7.94 -1.71 23.23
N ILE A 125 7.11 -0.76 22.81
CA ILE A 125 7.53 0.56 22.34
C ILE A 125 6.63 1.66 22.88
N ASN A 126 7.14 2.91 22.85
CA ASN A 126 6.29 4.09 22.93
C ASN A 126 6.47 4.90 21.63
N VAL A 127 5.38 5.16 20.93
CA VAL A 127 5.43 5.87 19.62
C VAL A 127 6.01 7.29 19.74
N MET A 128 6.04 7.87 20.93
CA MET A 128 6.65 9.18 21.21
C MET A 128 8.15 9.09 21.48
N ASP A 129 8.72 7.88 21.65
CA ASP A 129 10.15 7.72 21.83
C ASP A 129 10.90 8.00 20.52
N PRO A 130 12.13 8.54 20.62
CA PRO A 130 13.04 8.61 19.48
C PRO A 130 13.34 7.22 18.91
N VAL A 131 13.41 7.11 17.59
CA VAL A 131 13.87 5.87 16.92
C VAL A 131 15.24 5.43 17.46
N SER A 132 16.11 6.40 17.78
CA SER A 132 17.44 6.16 18.32
C SER A 132 17.45 5.52 19.72
N PHE A 133 16.34 5.52 20.43
CA PHE A 133 16.20 4.78 21.70
C PHE A 133 16.25 3.26 21.46
N TYR A 134 15.65 2.80 20.37
CA TYR A 134 15.63 1.38 19.98
C TYR A 134 16.80 1.00 19.06
N ALA A 135 17.22 1.94 18.20
CA ALA A 135 18.31 1.79 17.25
C ALA A 135 19.26 2.98 17.33
N PRO A 136 20.23 2.97 18.29
CA PRO A 136 21.10 4.13 18.61
C PRO A 136 21.86 4.68 17.39
N GLU A 137 22.21 3.84 16.45
CA GLU A 137 22.91 4.19 15.22
C GLU A 137 22.12 5.19 14.34
N PHE A 138 20.79 5.24 14.48
CA PHE A 138 19.94 6.20 13.77
C PHE A 138 20.16 7.66 14.20
N ALA A 139 20.73 7.89 15.39
CA ALA A 139 21.03 9.25 15.89
C ALA A 139 22.00 10.05 15.01
N ARG A 140 22.75 9.36 14.14
CA ARG A 140 23.71 10.01 13.23
C ARG A 140 23.04 11.12 12.41
N LYS A 141 23.84 12.12 12.02
CA LYS A 141 23.40 13.18 11.13
C LYS A 141 22.22 14.01 11.66
N GLY A 142 22.13 14.16 12.98
CA GLY A 142 21.12 15.02 13.61
C GLY A 142 19.73 14.37 13.77
N LYS A 143 19.60 13.04 13.58
CA LYS A 143 18.32 12.32 13.67
C LYS A 143 17.97 11.81 15.08
N GLY A 144 18.79 12.11 16.09
CA GLY A 144 18.67 11.54 17.43
C GLY A 144 17.32 11.75 18.12
N ASN A 145 16.59 12.81 17.79
CA ASN A 145 15.30 13.15 18.40
C ASN A 145 14.09 12.84 17.48
N ILE A 146 14.30 12.21 16.32
CA ILE A 146 13.18 11.84 15.44
C ILE A 146 12.43 10.68 16.08
N THR A 147 11.14 10.91 16.41
CA THR A 147 10.30 9.92 17.07
C THR A 147 9.67 8.95 16.08
N ILE A 148 9.24 7.78 16.57
CA ILE A 148 8.45 6.82 15.80
C ILE A 148 7.18 7.50 15.25
N HIS A 149 6.51 8.31 16.09
CA HIS A 149 5.34 9.10 15.65
C HIS A 149 5.66 10.01 14.45
N GLN A 150 6.80 10.68 14.45
CA GLN A 150 7.20 11.55 13.33
C GLN A 150 7.46 10.76 12.05
N ILE A 151 8.00 9.55 12.13
CA ILE A 151 8.15 8.65 10.98
C ILE A 151 6.77 8.22 10.46
N LEU A 152 5.88 7.75 11.34
CA LEU A 152 4.49 7.36 10.99
C LEU A 152 3.71 8.51 10.36
N ALA A 153 3.91 9.74 10.86
CA ALA A 153 3.24 10.95 10.38
C ALA A 153 3.94 11.62 9.18
N HIS A 154 4.95 10.98 8.58
CA HIS A 154 5.73 11.55 7.47
C HIS A 154 6.44 12.88 7.79
N ARG A 155 6.88 13.04 9.04
CA ARG A 155 7.57 14.23 9.57
C ARG A 155 9.01 13.95 10.01
N GLY A 156 9.57 12.80 9.63
CA GLY A 156 10.94 12.40 9.99
C GLY A 156 12.04 13.12 9.18
N GLY A 157 11.68 13.96 8.21
CA GLY A 157 12.64 14.77 7.45
C GLY A 157 13.49 13.99 6.43
N ILE A 158 13.25 12.70 6.22
CA ILE A 158 14.00 11.82 5.30
C ILE A 158 13.08 11.22 4.21
N PRO A 159 12.38 12.03 3.42
CA PRO A 159 11.32 11.55 2.50
C PRO A 159 11.86 10.72 1.33
N GLY A 160 13.15 10.78 1.03
CA GLY A 160 13.77 10.10 -0.11
C GLY A 160 15.16 9.57 0.19
N LEU A 161 15.66 8.75 -0.73
CA LEU A 161 17.01 8.24 -0.76
C LEU A 161 17.93 9.20 -1.55
N PRO A 162 19.25 9.18 -1.32
CA PRO A 162 20.18 9.90 -2.14
C PRO A 162 20.09 9.52 -3.62
N LYS A 163 20.29 10.48 -4.52
CA LYS A 163 20.08 10.31 -5.97
C LYS A 163 20.88 9.18 -6.63
N ASN A 164 22.00 8.79 -6.05
CA ASN A 164 22.94 7.82 -6.65
C ASN A 164 22.85 6.43 -6.01
N VAL A 165 21.77 6.13 -5.27
CA VAL A 165 21.56 4.81 -4.66
C VAL A 165 20.95 3.88 -5.69
N SER A 166 21.58 2.72 -5.90
CA SER A 166 20.99 1.66 -6.71
C SER A 166 19.74 1.10 -6.02
N LEU A 167 18.72 0.77 -6.82
CA LEU A 167 17.54 0.07 -6.29
C LEU A 167 17.90 -1.30 -5.72
N ASP A 168 18.99 -1.93 -6.21
CA ASP A 168 19.46 -3.21 -5.68
C ASP A 168 19.89 -3.12 -4.21
N THR A 169 20.34 -1.95 -3.75
CA THR A 169 20.67 -1.71 -2.35
C THR A 169 19.47 -1.94 -1.43
N LEU A 170 18.23 -1.72 -1.92
CA LEU A 170 17.01 -1.90 -1.14
C LEU A 170 16.70 -3.38 -0.84
N TRP A 171 17.34 -4.31 -1.52
CA TRP A 171 17.23 -5.75 -1.24
C TRP A 171 18.19 -6.24 -0.16
N ASP A 172 19.16 -5.39 0.23
CA ASP A 172 20.07 -5.61 1.36
C ASP A 172 19.63 -4.70 2.52
N GLU A 173 19.03 -5.32 3.53
CA GLU A 173 18.47 -4.61 4.67
C GLU A 173 19.53 -3.86 5.49
N ASP A 174 20.72 -4.44 5.67
CA ASP A 174 21.79 -3.81 6.47
C ASP A 174 22.46 -2.68 5.68
N ALA A 175 22.65 -2.83 4.38
CA ALA A 175 23.13 -1.76 3.50
C ALA A 175 22.13 -0.60 3.46
N THR A 176 20.82 -0.89 3.36
CA THR A 176 19.76 0.11 3.39
C THR A 176 19.72 0.83 4.74
N TRP A 177 19.85 0.10 5.85
CA TRP A 177 19.88 0.68 7.18
C TRP A 177 21.08 1.61 7.38
N GLU A 178 22.28 1.16 7.02
CA GLU A 178 23.49 1.99 7.11
C GLU A 178 23.36 3.26 6.24
N LEU A 179 22.78 3.14 5.04
CA LEU A 179 22.46 4.28 4.20
C LEU A 179 21.56 5.28 4.94
N LEU A 180 20.44 4.80 5.51
CA LEU A 180 19.48 5.66 6.23
C LEU A 180 20.07 6.29 7.49
N CYS A 181 20.98 5.60 8.19
CA CYS A 181 21.73 6.17 9.31
C CYS A 181 22.61 7.34 8.88
N ASN A 182 23.14 7.32 7.66
CA ASN A 182 24.06 8.34 7.14
C ASN A 182 23.38 9.47 6.34
N VAL A 183 22.09 9.34 6.00
CA VAL A 183 21.31 10.42 5.37
C VAL A 183 21.08 11.56 6.34
N GLU A 184 21.31 12.80 5.88
CA GLU A 184 20.92 14.00 6.63
C GLU A 184 19.45 14.32 6.37
N PRO A 185 18.67 14.69 7.40
CA PRO A 185 17.31 15.18 7.19
C PRO A 185 17.34 16.42 6.30
N ILE A 186 16.53 16.41 5.24
CA ILE A 186 16.37 17.60 4.37
C ILE A 186 15.43 18.65 5.00
N MET A 187 14.72 18.26 6.05
CA MET A 187 13.85 19.13 6.85
C MET A 187 14.03 18.77 8.32
N THR A 188 14.39 19.77 9.11
CA THR A 188 14.46 19.67 10.58
C THR A 188 13.21 20.21 11.26
N ASP A 189 12.39 20.95 10.52
CA ASP A 189 11.09 21.47 10.99
C ASP A 189 10.05 20.36 10.98
N VAL A 190 9.79 19.78 12.14
CA VAL A 190 8.83 18.68 12.34
C VAL A 190 7.36 19.08 12.10
N SER A 191 7.06 20.37 11.92
CA SER A 191 5.74 20.83 11.51
C SER A 191 5.46 20.53 10.04
N LYS A 192 6.50 20.36 9.22
CA LYS A 192 6.41 20.10 7.79
C LYS A 192 6.24 18.61 7.53
N LEU A 193 5.33 18.30 6.62
CA LEU A 193 5.05 16.94 6.15
C LEU A 193 5.68 16.74 4.78
N ALA A 194 6.43 15.63 4.62
CA ALA A 194 6.89 15.16 3.32
C ALA A 194 6.73 13.65 3.25
N TYR A 195 6.03 13.17 2.24
CA TYR A 195 5.71 11.74 2.13
C TYR A 195 6.97 10.86 2.06
N HIS A 196 7.15 10.01 3.06
CA HIS A 196 8.24 9.03 3.15
C HIS A 196 7.79 7.75 2.40
N ALA A 197 7.99 7.73 1.08
CA ALA A 197 7.47 6.66 0.23
C ALA A 197 8.01 5.28 0.60
N ILE A 198 9.31 5.20 0.90
CA ILE A 198 10.06 3.96 1.15
C ILE A 198 10.77 4.01 2.51
N THR A 199 11.46 5.12 2.79
CA THR A 199 12.36 5.26 3.93
C THR A 199 11.71 5.00 5.28
N GLY A 200 10.45 5.46 5.46
CA GLY A 200 9.71 5.24 6.70
C GLY A 200 9.50 3.76 7.02
N GLY A 201 9.23 2.94 6.00
CA GLY A 201 9.05 1.50 6.17
C GLY A 201 10.29 0.80 6.72
N PHE A 202 11.46 1.09 6.15
CA PHE A 202 12.74 0.53 6.63
C PHE A 202 13.09 0.97 8.06
N VAL A 203 12.77 2.22 8.41
CA VAL A 203 13.01 2.70 9.79
C VAL A 203 12.11 1.98 10.79
N LEU A 204 10.81 1.81 10.47
CA LEU A 204 9.86 1.13 11.33
C LEU A 204 10.16 -0.37 11.43
N GLU A 205 10.54 -1.00 10.32
CA GLU A 205 10.99 -2.40 10.30
C GLU A 205 12.19 -2.60 11.25
N ARG A 206 13.19 -1.72 11.21
CA ARG A 206 14.35 -1.83 12.13
C ARG A 206 13.93 -1.73 13.59
N VAL A 207 12.96 -0.89 13.94
CA VAL A 207 12.43 -0.83 15.32
C VAL A 207 11.73 -2.16 15.68
N ILE A 208 10.87 -2.67 14.81
CA ILE A 208 10.18 -3.96 15.01
C ILE A 208 11.22 -5.05 15.30
N ARG A 209 12.21 -5.20 14.43
CA ARG A 209 13.28 -6.20 14.59
C ARG A 209 14.06 -6.05 15.89
N LYS A 210 14.35 -4.82 16.34
CA LYS A 210 15.08 -4.57 17.58
C LYS A 210 14.29 -4.99 18.83
N VAL A 211 12.98 -4.85 18.82
CA VAL A 211 12.14 -5.15 19.99
C VAL A 211 11.57 -6.57 20.00
N THR A 212 11.40 -7.19 18.82
CA THR A 212 10.82 -8.54 18.71
C THR A 212 11.85 -9.61 18.37
N GLY A 213 12.97 -9.25 17.76
CA GLY A 213 13.95 -10.18 17.18
C GLY A 213 13.54 -10.71 15.79
N GLU A 214 12.36 -10.35 15.30
CA GLU A 214 11.80 -10.83 14.03
C GLU A 214 11.68 -9.70 13.02
N ASN A 215 11.69 -10.03 11.73
CA ASN A 215 11.41 -9.04 10.70
C ASN A 215 9.88 -8.88 10.48
N ILE A 216 9.49 -7.81 9.78
CA ILE A 216 8.08 -7.49 9.54
C ILE A 216 7.33 -8.57 8.71
N ASN A 217 8.03 -9.49 8.06
CA ASN A 217 7.46 -10.55 7.23
C ASN A 217 7.32 -11.89 7.98
N ALA A 218 7.78 -11.96 9.25
CA ALA A 218 7.59 -13.11 10.12
C ALA A 218 6.18 -13.11 10.70
#